data_2a805b01ce5dc465bd7e87146724cf5b
#
_entry.id   2a805b01ce5dc465bd7e87146724cf5b
#
_cell.length_a   1.000
_cell.length_b   1.000
_cell.length_c   1.000
_cell.angle_alpha   90.00
_cell.angle_beta   90.00
_cell.angle_gamma   90.00
#
_symmetry.space_group_name_H-M   'P 1'
#
loop_
_entity.id
_entity.type
_entity.pdbx_description
1 polymer ?
#
loop_
_entity_poly.entity_id
_entity_poly.type
_entity_poly.pdbx_seq_one_letter_code
_entity_poly.pdbx_strand_id
1 'polypeptide(L)'
;MEIVAGINPRMQLRDVKDYARRVESLGFDTLHIPEMVHDPFVVSSLALAATSSLHVRTGVALAFVRSPMVSALSAWDLAQLSEGRFDLGLGTQIRKNIEERYGMPFDKPVNRLSEYIGAVKACFDSFEQKECVPFQGCLLYTS
;
A
#
# COMPACT_ATOMS: atom_id res chain seq x y z
N MET A 1 -18.07 9.41 11.75
CA MET A 1 -17.64 10.00 10.45
C MET A 1 -16.12 9.98 10.47
N GLU A 2 -15.46 9.32 9.53
CA GLU A 2 -13.99 9.26 9.41
C GLU A 2 -13.48 10.60 8.84
N ILE A 3 -12.48 11.19 9.50
CA ILE A 3 -11.83 12.43 9.04
C ILE A 3 -10.45 12.08 8.51
N VAL A 4 -10.24 12.32 7.21
CA VAL A 4 -9.05 11.90 6.49
C VAL A 4 -8.17 13.08 6.09
N ALA A 5 -6.88 13.02 6.41
CA ALA A 5 -5.88 13.96 5.92
C ALA A 5 -5.12 13.36 4.72
N GLY A 6 -4.65 14.22 3.81
CA GLY A 6 -3.74 13.82 2.74
C GLY A 6 -2.34 14.38 2.98
N ILE A 7 -1.31 13.65 2.56
CA ILE A 7 0.06 14.15 2.56
C ILE A 7 0.41 14.78 1.20
N ASN A 8 1.19 15.86 1.22
CA ASN A 8 1.74 16.41 -0.01
C ASN A 8 2.73 15.37 -0.61
N PRO A 9 2.50 14.89 -1.85
CA PRO A 9 3.34 13.85 -2.46
C PRO A 9 4.81 14.27 -2.66
N ARG A 10 5.12 15.56 -2.58
CA ARG A 10 6.46 16.12 -2.71
C ARG A 10 7.09 16.50 -1.36
N MET A 11 6.45 16.16 -0.24
CA MET A 11 7.01 16.38 1.09
C MET A 11 8.33 15.62 1.23
N GLN A 12 9.34 16.24 1.84
CA GLN A 12 10.60 15.56 2.09
C GLN A 12 10.40 14.44 3.13
N LEU A 13 11.04 13.30 2.92
CA LEU A 13 10.88 12.13 3.81
C LEU A 13 11.20 12.45 5.27
N ARG A 14 12.17 13.32 5.52
CA ARG A 14 12.54 13.75 6.88
C ARG A 14 11.42 14.47 7.62
N ASP A 15 10.48 15.10 6.89
CA ASP A 15 9.39 15.91 7.48
C ASP A 15 8.12 15.08 7.72
N VAL A 16 8.05 13.86 7.20
CA VAL A 16 6.86 12.99 7.28
C VAL A 16 6.47 12.68 8.72
N LYS A 17 7.44 12.40 9.58
CA LYS A 17 7.18 12.06 11.00
C LYS A 17 6.50 13.20 11.74
N ASP A 18 7.00 14.40 11.59
CA ASP A 18 6.44 15.58 12.26
C ASP A 18 5.07 15.96 11.70
N TYR A 19 4.90 15.83 10.39
CA TYR A 19 3.59 16.00 9.75
C TYR A 19 2.56 15.00 10.28
N ALA A 20 2.91 13.71 10.34
CA ALA A 20 2.02 12.66 10.84
C ALA A 20 1.61 12.90 12.31
N ARG A 21 2.55 13.26 13.17
CA ARG A 21 2.26 13.65 14.57
C ARG A 21 1.29 14.83 14.66
N ARG A 22 1.48 15.81 13.79
CA ARG A 22 0.58 16.97 13.74
C ARG A 22 -0.83 16.58 13.29
N VAL A 23 -0.95 15.74 12.26
CA VAL A 23 -2.24 15.20 11.78
C VAL A 23 -2.95 14.46 12.91
N GLU A 24 -2.24 13.57 13.63
CA GLU A 24 -2.77 12.86 14.79
C GLU A 24 -3.23 13.80 15.89
N SER A 25 -2.42 14.80 16.24
CA SER A 25 -2.75 15.78 17.30
C SER A 25 -3.95 16.66 16.98
N LEU A 26 -4.28 16.85 15.70
CA LEU A 26 -5.45 17.58 15.23
C LEU A 26 -6.73 16.71 15.21
N GLY A 27 -6.63 15.42 15.57
CA GLY A 27 -7.77 14.53 15.68
C GLY A 27 -8.24 13.93 14.36
N PHE A 28 -7.37 13.85 13.35
CA PHE A 28 -7.67 13.10 12.15
C PHE A 28 -7.60 11.57 12.43
N ASP A 29 -8.50 10.82 11.81
CA ASP A 29 -8.58 9.37 11.97
C ASP A 29 -7.58 8.65 11.06
N THR A 30 -7.41 9.14 9.83
CA THR A 30 -6.62 8.47 8.79
C THR A 30 -5.75 9.45 8.01
N LEU A 31 -4.53 9.01 7.67
CA LEU A 31 -3.62 9.69 6.75
C LEU A 31 -3.54 8.92 5.42
N HIS A 32 -3.92 9.57 4.32
CA HIS A 32 -3.79 9.03 2.96
C HIS A 32 -2.41 9.30 2.36
N ILE A 33 -1.76 8.23 1.88
CA ILE A 33 -0.43 8.26 1.26
C ILE A 33 -0.55 7.88 -0.22
N PRO A 34 -0.40 8.83 -1.15
CA PRO A 34 -0.40 8.53 -2.59
C PRO A 34 0.99 8.05 -3.05
N GLU A 35 1.01 7.14 -4.02
CA GLU A 35 2.25 6.79 -4.72
C GLU A 35 2.49 7.73 -5.91
N MET A 36 3.41 8.66 -5.76
CA MET A 36 3.76 9.63 -6.81
C MET A 36 5.27 9.83 -6.93
N VAL A 37 5.88 10.57 -6.00
CA VAL A 37 7.32 10.87 -5.97
C VAL A 37 8.06 9.85 -5.12
N HIS A 38 7.46 9.48 -4.00
CA HIS A 38 8.02 8.53 -3.04
C HIS A 38 7.28 7.20 -3.06
N ASP A 39 7.96 6.16 -2.62
CA ASP A 39 7.34 4.85 -2.36
C ASP A 39 6.35 4.97 -1.19
N PRO A 40 5.09 4.54 -1.35
CA PRO A 40 4.05 4.74 -0.34
C PRO A 40 4.29 3.90 0.92
N PHE A 41 4.97 2.76 0.83
CA PHE A 41 5.29 1.93 1.99
C PHE A 41 6.38 2.57 2.86
N VAL A 42 7.38 3.21 2.24
CA VAL A 42 8.40 3.97 2.97
C VAL A 42 7.77 5.15 3.72
N VAL A 43 6.91 5.92 3.05
CA VAL A 43 6.21 7.05 3.69
C VAL A 43 5.28 6.56 4.80
N SER A 44 4.54 5.47 4.56
CA SER A 44 3.65 4.88 5.57
C SER A 44 4.41 4.39 6.80
N SER A 45 5.58 3.75 6.62
CA SER A 45 6.40 3.30 7.75
C SER A 45 6.86 4.45 8.64
N LEU A 46 7.26 5.57 8.04
CA LEU A 46 7.66 6.77 8.78
C LEU A 46 6.50 7.38 9.57
N ALA A 47 5.31 7.43 8.97
CA ALA A 47 4.11 7.96 9.61
C ALA A 47 3.64 7.08 10.77
N LEU A 48 3.53 5.75 10.53
CA LEU A 48 3.10 4.78 11.54
C LEU A 48 4.05 4.70 12.74
N ALA A 49 5.36 4.72 12.49
CA ALA A 49 6.37 4.70 13.55
C ALA A 49 6.39 5.98 14.40
N ALA A 50 5.80 7.07 13.91
CA ALA A 50 5.77 8.36 14.60
C ALA A 50 4.47 8.62 15.36
N THR A 51 3.44 7.80 15.17
CA THR A 51 2.08 7.97 15.69
C THR A 51 1.62 6.74 16.46
N SER A 52 0.61 6.91 17.31
CA SER A 52 0.10 5.84 18.19
C SER A 52 -1.35 5.43 17.91
N SER A 53 -2.15 6.29 17.31
CA SER A 53 -3.56 6.06 17.03
C SER A 53 -3.97 6.33 15.59
N LEU A 54 -3.17 7.09 14.85
CA LEU A 54 -3.47 7.47 13.47
C LEU A 54 -3.41 6.24 12.56
N HIS A 55 -4.49 5.97 11.82
CA HIS A 55 -4.49 5.02 10.73
C HIS A 55 -3.75 5.58 9.51
N VAL A 56 -3.08 4.72 8.77
CA VAL A 56 -2.40 5.10 7.53
C VAL A 56 -2.88 4.20 6.40
N ARG A 57 -3.28 4.82 5.30
CA ARG A 57 -3.81 4.11 4.13
C ARG A 57 -3.07 4.54 2.86
N THR A 58 -2.66 3.57 2.05
CA THR A 58 -2.17 3.91 0.70
C THR A 58 -3.35 4.31 -0.19
N GLY A 59 -3.27 5.46 -0.77
CA GLY A 59 -4.34 5.95 -1.64
C GLY A 59 -3.81 6.47 -2.99
N VAL A 60 -3.33 5.58 -3.84
CA VAL A 60 -3.22 4.13 -3.78
C VAL A 60 -1.77 3.68 -3.95
N ALA A 61 -1.42 2.44 -3.55
CA ALA A 61 -0.20 1.78 -4.01
C ALA A 61 -0.44 1.15 -5.39
N LEU A 62 0.52 1.28 -6.29
CA LEU A 62 0.37 0.84 -7.68
C LEU A 62 0.60 -0.68 -7.79
N ALA A 63 -0.47 -1.41 -8.12
CA ALA A 63 -0.43 -2.87 -8.19
C ALA A 63 0.50 -3.38 -9.31
N PHE A 64 0.54 -2.69 -10.47
CA PHE A 64 1.20 -3.23 -11.66
C PHE A 64 2.72 -2.99 -11.72
N VAL A 65 3.28 -2.30 -10.74
CA VAL A 65 4.71 -1.99 -10.67
C VAL A 65 5.48 -2.91 -9.71
N ARG A 66 4.79 -3.78 -8.99
CA ARG A 66 5.38 -4.75 -8.06
C ARG A 66 4.61 -6.07 -8.06
N SER A 67 5.23 -7.16 -7.61
CA SER A 67 4.52 -8.43 -7.49
C SER A 67 3.53 -8.42 -6.32
N PRO A 68 2.47 -9.25 -6.36
CA PRO A 68 1.54 -9.39 -5.25
C PRO A 68 2.23 -9.75 -3.93
N MET A 69 3.22 -10.66 -3.97
CA MET A 69 4.00 -11.08 -2.81
C MET A 69 4.75 -9.90 -2.16
N VAL A 70 5.40 -9.04 -2.98
CA VAL A 70 6.14 -7.88 -2.46
C VAL A 70 5.19 -6.89 -1.79
N SER A 71 4.02 -6.63 -2.39
CA SER A 71 3.01 -5.77 -1.77
C SER A 71 2.44 -6.37 -0.51
N ALA A 72 2.20 -7.68 -0.49
CA ALA A 72 1.70 -8.38 0.68
C ALA A 72 2.69 -8.35 1.84
N LEU A 73 3.98 -8.62 1.59
CA LEU A 73 5.03 -8.53 2.61
C LEU A 73 5.12 -7.13 3.22
N SER A 74 5.18 -6.10 2.37
CA SER A 74 5.25 -4.71 2.84
C SER A 74 4.02 -4.32 3.68
N ALA A 75 2.83 -4.73 3.25
CA ALA A 75 1.60 -4.44 3.97
C ALA A 75 1.50 -5.22 5.29
N TRP A 76 1.93 -6.47 5.29
CA TRP A 76 1.98 -7.31 6.48
C TRP A 76 2.91 -6.72 7.54
N ASP A 77 4.13 -6.36 7.15
CA ASP A 77 5.11 -5.75 8.04
C ASP A 77 4.59 -4.43 8.63
N LEU A 78 3.95 -3.59 7.82
CA LEU A 78 3.36 -2.34 8.30
C LEU A 78 2.17 -2.57 9.24
N ALA A 79 1.35 -3.58 8.98
CA ALA A 79 0.27 -3.96 9.88
C ALA A 79 0.81 -4.46 11.23
N GLN A 80 1.87 -5.28 11.22
CA GLN A 80 2.54 -5.72 12.46
C GLN A 80 3.18 -4.55 13.21
N LEU A 81 3.93 -3.70 12.51
CA LEU A 81 4.57 -2.51 13.08
C LEU A 81 3.58 -1.59 13.80
N SER A 82 2.38 -1.48 13.25
CA SER A 82 1.37 -0.51 13.68
C SER A 82 0.24 -1.11 14.51
N GLU A 83 0.30 -2.39 14.85
CA GLU A 83 -0.78 -3.09 15.56
C GLU A 83 -2.14 -2.97 14.83
N GLY A 84 -2.11 -3.13 13.49
CA GLY A 84 -3.31 -3.13 12.65
C GLY A 84 -3.79 -1.77 12.15
N ARG A 85 -3.00 -0.69 12.29
CA ARG A 85 -3.36 0.66 11.82
C ARG A 85 -2.99 0.95 10.35
N PHE A 86 -2.58 -0.06 9.58
CA PHE A 86 -2.25 0.08 8.17
C PHE A 86 -3.31 -0.54 7.26
N ASP A 87 -3.79 0.23 6.28
CA ASP A 87 -4.73 -0.20 5.25
C ASP A 87 -4.06 -0.16 3.87
N LEU A 88 -4.03 -1.31 3.18
CA LEU A 88 -3.51 -1.40 1.82
C LEU A 88 -4.57 -1.02 0.78
N GLY A 89 -4.49 0.18 0.25
CA GLY A 89 -5.25 0.61 -0.92
C GLY A 89 -4.47 0.37 -2.21
N LEU A 90 -5.04 -0.37 -3.15
CA LEU A 90 -4.42 -0.74 -4.43
C LEU A 90 -5.12 -0.08 -5.61
N GLY A 91 -4.33 0.26 -6.63
CA GLY A 91 -4.85 0.81 -7.88
C GLY A 91 -3.97 0.47 -9.07
N THR A 92 -4.55 0.63 -10.27
CA THR A 92 -3.89 0.29 -11.54
C THR A 92 -3.00 1.41 -12.08
N GLN A 93 -3.24 2.66 -11.69
CA GLN A 93 -2.75 3.84 -12.38
C GLN A 93 -3.24 3.89 -13.84
N ILE A 94 -2.84 4.86 -14.63
CA ILE A 94 -3.13 4.98 -16.07
C ILE A 94 -2.04 4.28 -16.88
N ARG A 95 -2.42 3.76 -18.08
CA ARG A 95 -1.53 3.05 -19.00
C ARG A 95 -0.21 3.80 -19.24
N LYS A 96 -0.30 5.09 -19.58
CA LYS A 96 0.87 5.90 -19.88
C LYS A 96 1.92 5.88 -18.78
N ASN A 97 1.50 6.04 -17.53
CA ASN A 97 2.45 6.05 -16.41
C ASN A 97 3.05 4.66 -16.18
N ILE A 98 2.25 3.60 -16.30
CA ILE A 98 2.75 2.22 -16.10
C ILE A 98 3.75 1.84 -17.19
N GLU A 99 3.46 2.14 -18.45
CA GLU A 99 4.33 1.77 -19.58
C GLU A 99 5.56 2.68 -19.67
N GLU A 100 5.39 4.01 -19.63
CA GLU A 100 6.49 4.96 -19.89
C GLU A 100 7.38 5.20 -18.65
N ARG A 101 6.80 5.27 -17.45
CA ARG A 101 7.56 5.59 -16.23
C ARG A 101 8.11 4.35 -15.55
N TYR A 102 7.32 3.26 -15.52
CA TYR A 102 7.69 2.04 -14.80
C TYR A 102 8.15 0.91 -15.71
N GLY A 103 7.99 1.03 -17.04
CA GLY A 103 8.39 0.00 -18.00
C GLY A 103 7.60 -1.31 -17.88
N MET A 104 6.39 -1.26 -17.32
CA MET A 104 5.58 -2.43 -17.05
C MET A 104 4.40 -2.54 -18.02
N PRO A 105 3.95 -3.76 -18.38
CA PRO A 105 2.80 -3.94 -19.27
C PRO A 105 1.50 -3.49 -18.60
N PHE A 106 0.58 -2.93 -19.43
CA PHE A 106 -0.76 -2.51 -18.99
C PHE A 106 -1.83 -3.19 -19.81
N ASP A 107 -2.08 -4.46 -19.52
CA ASP A 107 -3.08 -5.27 -20.20
C ASP A 107 -4.20 -5.68 -19.25
N LYS A 108 -5.44 -5.74 -19.78
CA LYS A 108 -6.65 -6.20 -19.05
C LYS A 108 -6.70 -5.71 -17.59
N PRO A 109 -6.65 -4.38 -17.33
CA PRO A 109 -6.38 -3.84 -16.00
C PRO A 109 -7.39 -4.28 -14.93
N VAL A 110 -8.65 -4.45 -15.26
CA VAL A 110 -9.69 -4.89 -14.31
C VAL A 110 -9.45 -6.34 -13.88
N ASN A 111 -9.26 -7.24 -14.85
CA ASN A 111 -9.05 -8.66 -14.57
C ASN A 111 -7.72 -8.85 -13.81
N ARG A 112 -6.65 -8.18 -14.28
CA ARG A 112 -5.34 -8.25 -13.65
C ARG A 112 -5.35 -7.71 -12.22
N LEU A 113 -6.06 -6.60 -11.94
CA LEU A 113 -6.20 -6.08 -10.59
C LEU A 113 -7.00 -7.04 -9.69
N SER A 114 -8.06 -7.63 -10.21
CA SER A 114 -8.84 -8.63 -9.47
C SER A 114 -7.99 -9.84 -9.07
N GLU A 115 -7.21 -10.40 -10.01
CA GLU A 115 -6.27 -11.49 -9.71
C GLU A 115 -5.16 -11.06 -8.75
N TYR A 116 -4.63 -9.83 -8.91
CA TYR A 116 -3.63 -9.27 -8.01
C TYR A 116 -4.13 -9.22 -6.55
N ILE A 117 -5.35 -8.72 -6.35
CA ILE A 117 -5.98 -8.67 -5.02
C ILE A 117 -6.18 -10.09 -4.47
N GLY A 118 -6.61 -11.04 -5.30
CA GLY A 118 -6.74 -12.44 -4.91
C GLY A 118 -5.41 -13.04 -4.45
N ALA A 119 -4.32 -12.78 -5.19
CA ALA A 119 -2.97 -13.23 -4.85
C ALA A 119 -2.47 -12.59 -3.54
N VAL A 120 -2.70 -11.30 -3.33
CA VAL A 120 -2.34 -10.60 -2.06
C VAL A 120 -3.08 -11.22 -0.88
N LYS A 121 -4.38 -11.51 -1.02
CA LYS A 121 -5.17 -12.18 0.03
C LYS A 121 -4.63 -13.57 0.34
N ALA A 122 -4.32 -14.38 -0.68
CA ALA A 122 -3.71 -15.69 -0.48
C ALA A 122 -2.34 -15.60 0.24
N CYS A 123 -1.55 -14.57 -0.03
CA CYS A 123 -0.32 -14.30 0.72
C CYS A 123 -0.62 -14.02 2.21
N PHE A 124 -1.61 -13.20 2.52
CA PHE A 124 -2.00 -12.92 3.90
C PHE A 124 -2.48 -14.17 4.62
N ASP A 125 -3.30 -14.99 3.96
CA ASP A 125 -3.74 -16.27 4.52
C ASP A 125 -2.53 -17.18 4.82
N SER A 126 -1.54 -17.23 3.92
CA SER A 126 -0.30 -17.98 4.13
C SER A 126 0.51 -17.46 5.33
N PHE A 127 0.63 -16.15 5.48
CA PHE A 127 1.37 -15.54 6.59
C PHE A 127 0.69 -15.81 7.93
N GLU A 128 -0.63 -15.75 7.98
CA GLU A 128 -1.42 -16.01 9.18
C GLU A 128 -1.37 -17.48 9.60
N GLN A 129 -1.53 -18.40 8.64
CA GLN A 129 -1.54 -19.85 8.89
C GLN A 129 -0.14 -20.44 9.01
N LYS A 130 0.91 -19.72 8.61
CA LYS A 130 2.30 -20.19 8.48
C LYS A 130 2.44 -21.39 7.54
N GLU A 131 1.55 -21.49 6.57
CA GLU A 131 1.51 -22.52 5.54
C GLU A 131 1.51 -21.88 4.16
N CYS A 132 2.04 -22.58 3.15
CA CYS A 132 2.00 -22.09 1.78
C CYS A 132 0.59 -22.28 1.20
N VAL A 133 -0.09 -21.17 0.91
CA VAL A 133 -1.36 -21.17 0.19
C VAL A 133 -1.08 -20.77 -1.26
N PRO A 134 -1.12 -21.72 -2.22
CA PRO A 134 -0.85 -21.43 -3.61
C PRO A 134 -1.98 -20.59 -4.21
N PHE A 135 -1.62 -19.59 -5.01
CA PHE A 135 -2.55 -18.84 -5.84
C PHE A 135 -2.26 -19.07 -7.32
N GLN A 136 -3.28 -19.43 -8.09
CA GLN A 136 -3.18 -19.59 -9.53
C GLN A 136 -4.30 -18.80 -10.22
N GLY A 137 -3.92 -17.80 -10.99
CA GLY A 137 -4.80 -17.01 -11.84
C GLY A 137 -4.47 -17.20 -13.32
N CYS A 138 -5.27 -16.60 -14.20
CA CYS A 138 -5.00 -16.61 -15.65
C CYS A 138 -3.85 -15.68 -16.06
N LEU A 139 -3.59 -14.64 -15.27
CA LEU A 139 -2.57 -13.61 -15.55
C LEU A 139 -1.46 -13.58 -14.50
N LEU A 140 -1.73 -14.09 -13.30
CA LEU A 140 -0.81 -14.11 -12.17
C LEU A 140 -0.86 -15.49 -11.50
N TYR A 141 0.29 -15.96 -11.04
CA TYR A 141 0.39 -17.14 -10.17
C TYR A 141 1.49 -16.94 -9.14
N THR A 142 1.33 -17.53 -7.97
CA THR A 142 2.34 -17.62 -6.91
C THR A 142 2.47 -19.07 -6.48
N SER A 143 3.68 -19.50 -6.28
CA SER A 143 4.01 -20.83 -5.75
C SER A 143 4.54 -20.74 -4.33
#